data_528e242afadc253193df9c0e390eae4a
#
_entry.id   528e242afadc253193df9c0e390eae4a
#
_cell.length_a   1.000
_cell.length_b   1.000
_cell.length_c   1.000
_cell.angle_alpha   90.00
_cell.angle_beta   90.00
_cell.angle_gamma   90.00
#
_symmetry.space_group_name_H-M   'P 1'
#
loop_
_entity.id
_entity.type
_entity.pdbx_description
1 polymer ?
#
loop_
_entity_poly.entity_id
_entity_poly.type
_entity_poly.pdbx_seq_one_letter_code
_entity_poly.pdbx_strand_id
1 'polypeptide(L)'
;MSIKYEIQSIKNSQGTGKERHFARIFEGTPMSAQQLESYIQSSCSLTKGDVEATLSALRECMIQHLSHGNRFYIPSIGYFSLSVNLNMPEDKPIDKARADYISVRNINFRPDASMLQEVKGNVHFERAKFSTKSKELTEEMMLEKIKEYLSTNICINRRAME
;
A
#
# COMPACT_ATOMS: atom_id res chain seq x y z
N MET A 1 21.08 1.26 -7.35
CA MET A 1 20.12 0.13 -7.37
C MET A 1 18.89 0.61 -8.12
N SER A 2 18.35 -0.14 -9.10
CA SER A 2 17.20 0.31 -9.89
C SER A 2 15.91 -0.38 -9.42
N ILE A 3 14.82 0.38 -9.41
CA ILE A 3 13.49 -0.14 -9.10
C ILE A 3 12.92 -0.76 -10.38
N LYS A 4 12.58 -2.04 -10.32
CA LYS A 4 11.96 -2.71 -11.45
C LYS A 4 10.49 -2.36 -11.55
N TYR A 5 10.03 -2.09 -12.78
CA TYR A 5 8.62 -1.80 -13.07
C TYR A 5 8.11 -2.59 -14.27
N GLU A 6 6.82 -2.77 -14.34
CA GLU A 6 6.09 -3.25 -15.51
C GLU A 6 5.01 -2.24 -15.92
N ILE A 7 4.62 -2.25 -17.19
CA ILE A 7 3.50 -1.45 -17.67
C ILE A 7 2.29 -2.37 -17.81
N GLN A 8 1.21 -2.01 -17.16
CA GLN A 8 -0.07 -2.68 -17.24
C GLN A 8 -1.10 -1.80 -17.92
N SER A 9 -2.05 -2.42 -18.63
CA SER A 9 -3.18 -1.73 -19.25
C SER A 9 -4.49 -2.27 -18.69
N ILE A 10 -5.42 -1.37 -18.41
CA ILE A 10 -6.79 -1.70 -18.01
C ILE A 10 -7.72 -1.19 -19.10
N LYS A 11 -8.57 -2.07 -19.63
CA LYS A 11 -9.67 -1.69 -20.51
C LYS A 11 -10.77 -1.08 -19.67
N ASN A 12 -11.25 0.09 -20.08
CA ASN A 12 -12.32 0.77 -19.35
C ASN A 12 -13.63 -0.01 -19.58
N SER A 13 -14.21 -0.58 -18.53
CA SER A 13 -15.45 -1.37 -18.60
C SER A 13 -16.68 -0.55 -18.97
N GLN A 14 -16.59 0.78 -18.93
CA GLN A 14 -17.67 1.71 -19.26
C GLN A 14 -17.69 2.19 -20.73
N GLY A 15 -17.30 1.36 -21.69
CA GLY A 15 -17.70 1.54 -23.10
C GLY A 15 -16.96 2.60 -23.92
N THR A 16 -15.97 3.34 -23.40
CA THR A 16 -15.24 4.34 -24.20
C THR A 16 -14.06 3.80 -25.01
N GLY A 17 -13.79 2.49 -24.95
CA GLY A 17 -12.74 1.83 -25.73
C GLY A 17 -11.29 2.29 -25.45
N LYS A 18 -11.08 3.27 -24.58
CA LYS A 18 -9.75 3.78 -24.26
C LYS A 18 -9.06 2.90 -23.22
N GLU A 19 -7.93 2.34 -23.60
CA GLU A 19 -7.05 1.66 -22.65
C GLU A 19 -6.29 2.69 -21.80
N ARG A 20 -6.27 2.48 -20.48
CA ARG A 20 -5.41 3.25 -19.57
C ARG A 20 -4.17 2.43 -19.26
N HIS A 21 -3.01 3.00 -19.53
CA HIS A 21 -1.73 2.41 -19.16
C HIS A 21 -1.24 3.00 -17.83
N PHE A 22 -0.70 2.16 -16.97
CA PHE A 22 -0.09 2.59 -15.72
C PHE A 22 1.17 1.76 -15.43
N ALA A 23 2.13 2.37 -14.76
CA ALA A 23 3.31 1.68 -14.31
C ALA A 23 3.06 1.07 -12.94
N ARG A 24 3.45 -0.19 -12.76
CA ARG A 24 3.46 -0.89 -11.48
C ARG A 24 4.91 -1.21 -11.11
N ILE A 25 5.31 -0.83 -9.91
CA ILE A 25 6.62 -1.19 -9.38
C ILE A 25 6.57 -2.55 -8.68
N PHE A 26 7.69 -3.25 -8.68
CA PHE A 26 7.87 -4.45 -7.87
C PHE A 26 8.38 -4.01 -6.49
N GLU A 27 7.51 -4.08 -5.51
CA GLU A 27 7.85 -3.74 -4.14
C GLU A 27 8.74 -4.82 -3.54
N GLY A 28 9.79 -4.39 -2.85
CA GLY A 28 10.65 -5.27 -2.07
C GLY A 28 9.99 -5.67 -0.74
N THR A 29 10.68 -6.53 0.00
CA THR A 29 10.28 -6.88 1.37
C THR A 29 10.37 -5.63 2.26
N PRO A 30 9.34 -5.33 3.07
CA PRO A 30 9.40 -4.24 4.02
C PRO A 30 10.57 -4.40 5.00
N MET A 31 11.20 -3.29 5.38
CA MET A 31 12.20 -3.29 6.44
C MET A 31 11.56 -3.74 7.76
N SER A 32 12.19 -4.70 8.45
CA SER A 32 11.73 -5.16 9.77
C SER A 32 12.07 -4.14 10.86
N ALA A 33 11.38 -4.22 12.01
CA ALA A 33 11.67 -3.38 13.17
C ALA A 33 13.14 -3.53 13.61
N GLN A 34 13.66 -4.76 13.67
CA GLN A 34 15.04 -5.05 14.04
C GLN A 34 16.07 -4.46 13.07
N GLN A 35 15.76 -4.44 11.77
CA GLN A 35 16.62 -3.80 10.77
C GLN A 35 16.63 -2.28 10.93
N LEU A 36 15.48 -1.68 11.21
CA LEU A 36 15.36 -0.25 11.48
C LEU A 36 16.15 0.15 12.73
N GLU A 37 15.97 -0.57 13.83
CA GLU A 37 16.70 -0.34 15.09
C GLU A 37 18.22 -0.45 14.88
N SER A 38 18.67 -1.50 14.19
CA SER A 38 20.10 -1.71 13.91
C SER A 38 20.67 -0.61 13.01
N TYR A 39 19.91 -0.13 12.04
CA TYR A 39 20.32 0.97 11.16
C TYR A 39 20.46 2.27 11.95
N ILE A 40 19.48 2.63 12.79
CA ILE A 40 19.54 3.82 13.63
C ILE A 40 20.72 3.72 14.60
N GLN A 41 20.89 2.58 15.28
CA GLN A 41 22.00 2.36 16.21
C GLN A 41 23.38 2.52 15.53
N SER A 42 23.51 2.07 14.28
CA SER A 42 24.77 2.24 13.54
C SER A 42 25.06 3.69 13.12
N SER A 43 24.00 4.51 13.03
CA SER A 43 24.08 5.90 12.56
C SER A 43 24.17 6.93 13.68
N CYS A 44 23.91 6.54 14.94
CA CYS A 44 23.93 7.44 16.10
C CYS A 44 24.32 6.67 17.38
N SER A 45 24.43 7.36 18.50
CA SER A 45 24.84 6.80 19.80
C SER A 45 23.70 6.16 20.60
N LEU A 46 22.49 6.05 20.02
CA LEU A 46 21.33 5.45 20.68
C LEU A 46 21.47 3.94 20.79
N THR A 47 21.06 3.38 21.91
CA THR A 47 20.90 1.93 22.05
C THR A 47 19.60 1.45 21.38
N LYS A 48 19.46 0.15 21.12
CA LYS A 48 18.21 -0.42 20.62
C LYS A 48 17.01 -0.09 21.50
N GLY A 49 17.19 -0.16 22.83
CA GLY A 49 16.15 0.19 23.78
C GLY A 49 15.74 1.65 23.70
N ASP A 50 16.68 2.57 23.49
CA ASP A 50 16.36 4.00 23.32
C ASP A 50 15.59 4.23 22.02
N VAL A 51 15.92 3.52 20.94
CA VAL A 51 15.20 3.61 19.67
C VAL A 51 13.76 3.12 19.84
N GLU A 52 13.56 1.96 20.46
CA GLU A 52 12.25 1.40 20.73
C GLU A 52 11.39 2.32 21.61
N ALA A 53 11.97 2.85 22.70
CA ALA A 53 11.31 3.81 23.58
C ALA A 53 10.91 5.09 22.85
N THR A 54 11.80 5.62 22.00
CA THR A 54 11.55 6.83 21.21
C THR A 54 10.40 6.60 20.21
N LEU A 55 10.40 5.49 19.50
CA LEU A 55 9.33 5.15 18.55
C LEU A 55 7.99 4.94 19.25
N SER A 56 8.02 4.34 20.45
CA SER A 56 6.82 4.15 21.29
C SER A 56 6.23 5.49 21.74
N ALA A 57 7.08 6.38 22.26
CA ALA A 57 6.66 7.72 22.68
C ALA A 57 6.13 8.54 21.49
N LEU A 58 6.79 8.47 20.34
CA LEU A 58 6.34 9.12 19.11
C LEU A 58 4.95 8.61 18.67
N ARG A 59 4.73 7.30 18.73
CA ARG A 59 3.44 6.69 18.42
C ARG A 59 2.35 7.19 19.36
N GLU A 60 2.59 7.23 20.67
CA GLU A 60 1.63 7.72 21.64
C GLU A 60 1.27 9.19 21.41
N CYS A 61 2.29 10.04 21.20
CA CYS A 61 2.10 11.43 20.87
C CYS A 61 1.25 11.62 19.60
N MET A 62 1.54 10.84 18.55
CA MET A 62 0.78 10.85 17.30
C MET A 62 -0.69 10.47 17.52
N ILE A 63 -0.96 9.39 18.26
CA ILE A 63 -2.31 8.94 18.58
C ILE A 63 -3.07 10.04 19.32
N GLN A 64 -2.46 10.64 20.34
CA GLN A 64 -3.07 11.71 21.13
C GLN A 64 -3.47 12.90 20.24
N HIS A 65 -2.53 13.41 19.44
CA HIS A 65 -2.79 14.57 18.58
C HIS A 65 -3.84 14.30 17.51
N LEU A 66 -3.75 13.16 16.83
CA LEU A 66 -4.72 12.78 15.80
C LEU A 66 -6.12 12.54 16.39
N SER A 67 -6.23 11.96 17.57
CA SER A 67 -7.53 11.75 18.25
C SER A 67 -8.23 13.06 18.61
N HIS A 68 -7.50 14.14 18.77
CA HIS A 68 -8.06 15.48 18.96
C HIS A 68 -8.37 16.22 17.64
N GLY A 69 -8.24 15.54 16.48
CA GLY A 69 -8.50 16.12 15.17
C GLY A 69 -7.37 17.01 14.64
N ASN A 70 -6.24 17.07 15.33
CA ASN A 70 -5.10 17.86 14.90
C ASN A 70 -4.28 17.12 13.82
N ARG A 71 -3.61 17.88 12.96
CA ARG A 71 -2.56 17.33 12.10
C ARG A 71 -1.30 17.10 12.93
N PHE A 72 -0.60 16.02 12.66
CA PHE A 72 0.66 15.69 13.31
C PHE A 72 1.81 15.84 12.30
N TYR A 73 2.83 16.62 12.66
CA TYR A 73 3.99 16.87 11.82
C TYR A 73 5.24 16.24 12.42
N ILE A 74 5.92 15.42 11.64
CA ILE A 74 7.27 14.93 11.96
C ILE A 74 8.25 15.68 11.07
N PRO A 75 9.18 16.48 11.68
CA PRO A 75 10.17 17.24 10.92
C PRO A 75 10.93 16.38 9.91
N SER A 76 11.09 16.89 8.70
CA SER A 76 11.78 16.24 7.57
C SER A 76 11.13 14.95 7.06
N ILE A 77 10.07 14.46 7.69
CA ILE A 77 9.32 13.27 7.26
C ILE A 77 8.01 13.67 6.58
N GLY A 78 7.14 14.40 7.30
CA GLY A 78 5.89 14.86 6.71
C GLY A 78 4.74 15.00 7.71
N TYR A 79 3.54 15.14 7.15
CA TYR A 79 2.30 15.41 7.87
C TYR A 79 1.39 14.19 7.86
N PHE A 80 0.76 13.95 9.01
CA PHE A 80 -0.28 12.95 9.19
C PHE A 80 -1.60 13.65 9.52
N SER A 81 -2.70 13.14 8.99
CA SER A 81 -4.05 13.68 9.21
C SER A 81 -5.09 12.58 9.16
N LEU A 82 -6.18 12.74 9.90
CA LEU A 82 -7.30 11.82 9.83
C LEU A 82 -8.09 12.00 8.52
N SER A 83 -8.58 10.90 8.01
CA SER A 83 -9.63 10.83 7.00
C SER A 83 -10.84 10.16 7.60
N VAL A 84 -12.03 10.70 7.32
CA VAL A 84 -13.30 10.21 7.87
C VAL A 84 -14.25 9.80 6.76
N ASN A 85 -15.14 8.86 7.07
CA ASN A 85 -16.29 8.49 6.25
C ASN A 85 -17.58 8.94 6.91
N LEU A 86 -18.54 9.31 6.07
CA LEU A 86 -19.92 9.48 6.47
C LEU A 86 -20.73 8.22 6.10
N ASN A 87 -21.12 7.44 7.09
CA ASN A 87 -21.88 6.20 6.93
C ASN A 87 -23.37 6.45 7.24
N MET A 88 -23.99 7.32 6.44
CA MET A 88 -25.38 7.71 6.64
C MET A 88 -26.30 6.82 5.82
N PRO A 89 -27.46 6.36 6.35
CA PRO A 89 -28.50 5.69 5.56
C PRO A 89 -29.02 6.57 4.42
N GLU A 90 -29.28 5.99 3.26
CA GLU A 90 -29.69 6.71 2.04
C GLU A 90 -31.09 7.38 2.19
N ASP A 91 -31.91 6.86 3.09
CA ASP A 91 -33.26 7.38 3.39
C ASP A 91 -33.28 8.65 4.26
N LYS A 92 -32.13 9.08 4.78
CA LYS A 92 -32.04 10.25 5.65
C LYS A 92 -31.47 11.47 4.94
N PRO A 93 -32.07 12.63 5.14
CA PRO A 93 -31.56 13.88 4.59
C PRO A 93 -30.26 14.31 5.30
N ILE A 94 -29.35 14.96 4.56
CA ILE A 94 -27.99 15.33 5.02
C ILE A 94 -28.00 16.25 6.24
N ASP A 95 -29.00 17.12 6.39
CA ASP A 95 -29.19 18.01 7.54
C ASP A 95 -29.45 17.28 8.86
N LYS A 96 -29.81 16.00 8.79
CA LYS A 96 -29.97 15.11 9.95
C LYS A 96 -28.70 14.24 10.22
N ALA A 97 -27.58 14.57 9.62
CA ALA A 97 -26.33 13.88 9.91
C ALA A 97 -25.95 14.04 11.40
N ARG A 98 -25.59 12.93 12.03
CA ARG A 98 -25.16 12.86 13.44
C ARG A 98 -23.71 12.38 13.52
N ALA A 99 -23.04 12.67 14.63
CA ALA A 99 -21.68 12.21 14.89
C ALA A 99 -21.52 10.68 14.79
N ASP A 100 -22.56 9.93 15.15
CA ASP A 100 -22.59 8.46 15.09
C ASP A 100 -22.45 7.90 13.65
N TYR A 101 -22.72 8.73 12.64
CA TYR A 101 -22.54 8.35 11.22
C TYR A 101 -21.12 8.64 10.73
N ILE A 102 -20.28 9.28 11.54
CA ILE A 102 -18.91 9.61 11.17
C ILE A 102 -17.98 8.55 11.76
N SER A 103 -17.16 7.94 10.92
CA SER A 103 -16.14 6.97 11.33
C SER A 103 -14.78 7.35 10.78
N VAL A 104 -13.72 7.01 11.52
CA VAL A 104 -12.36 7.17 11.01
C VAL A 104 -12.14 6.15 9.90
N ARG A 105 -11.76 6.64 8.72
CA ARG A 105 -11.43 5.81 7.57
C ARG A 105 -9.98 5.38 7.56
N ASN A 106 -9.07 6.36 7.70
CA ASN A 106 -7.64 6.13 7.58
C ASN A 106 -6.85 7.29 8.19
N ILE A 107 -5.53 7.09 8.34
CA ILE A 107 -4.55 8.13 8.57
C ILE A 107 -3.85 8.39 7.25
N ASN A 108 -4.00 9.61 6.71
CA ASN A 108 -3.33 10.03 5.51
C ASN A 108 -1.93 10.55 5.84
N PHE A 109 -0.96 10.18 5.02
CA PHE A 109 0.40 10.69 5.08
C PHE A 109 0.69 11.60 3.88
N ARG A 110 1.26 12.77 4.14
CA ARG A 110 1.78 13.68 3.13
C ARG A 110 3.27 13.91 3.41
N PRO A 111 4.16 13.44 2.56
CA PRO A 111 5.59 13.59 2.76
C PRO A 111 6.01 15.06 2.77
N ASP A 112 7.09 15.36 3.48
CA ASP A 112 7.76 16.64 3.38
C ASP A 112 8.31 16.85 1.96
N ALA A 113 8.33 18.10 1.51
CA ALA A 113 8.76 18.42 0.15
C ALA A 113 10.24 18.08 -0.09
N SER A 114 11.09 18.28 0.89
CA SER A 114 12.53 17.97 0.82
C SER A 114 12.72 16.46 0.69
N MET A 115 12.09 15.68 1.56
CA MET A 115 12.14 14.20 1.50
C MET A 115 11.68 13.68 0.14
N LEU A 116 10.56 14.20 -0.38
CA LEU A 116 10.06 13.78 -1.68
C LEU A 116 11.03 14.12 -2.83
N GLN A 117 11.67 15.28 -2.77
CA GLN A 117 12.67 15.70 -3.75
C GLN A 117 13.91 14.80 -3.72
N GLU A 118 14.42 14.47 -2.54
CA GLU A 118 15.56 13.58 -2.37
C GLU A 118 15.27 12.17 -2.89
N VAL A 119 14.08 11.61 -2.58
CA VAL A 119 13.67 10.31 -3.12
C VAL A 119 13.61 10.37 -4.64
N LYS A 120 13.00 11.43 -5.24
CA LYS A 120 12.94 11.58 -6.70
C LYS A 120 14.31 11.66 -7.36
N GLY A 121 15.28 12.30 -6.70
CA GLY A 121 16.66 12.41 -7.20
C GLY A 121 17.45 11.10 -7.16
N ASN A 122 17.11 10.22 -6.23
CA ASN A 122 17.84 8.97 -6.00
C ASN A 122 17.21 7.73 -6.66
N VAL A 123 15.98 7.86 -7.18
CA VAL A 123 15.26 6.73 -7.78
C VAL A 123 15.62 6.58 -9.25
N HIS A 124 16.04 5.37 -9.63
CA HIS A 124 16.26 4.96 -11.02
C HIS A 124 15.32 3.79 -11.34
N PHE A 125 14.62 3.88 -12.48
CA PHE A 125 13.67 2.86 -12.91
C PHE A 125 14.25 2.00 -14.03
N GLU A 126 14.02 0.69 -13.95
CA GLU A 126 14.39 -0.28 -14.97
C GLU A 126 13.18 -1.16 -15.29
N ARG A 127 12.90 -1.34 -16.58
CA ARG A 127 11.79 -2.20 -17.00
C ARG A 127 12.10 -3.66 -16.70
N ALA A 128 11.20 -4.33 -15.99
CA ALA A 128 11.34 -5.74 -15.71
C ALA A 128 11.29 -6.57 -17.02
N LYS A 129 12.14 -7.59 -17.09
CA LYS A 129 12.15 -8.54 -18.21
C LYS A 129 11.04 -9.61 -18.11
N PHE A 130 10.37 -9.66 -16.96
CA PHE A 130 9.27 -10.61 -16.66
C PHE A 130 8.00 -9.83 -16.33
N SER A 131 6.86 -10.42 -16.60
CA SER A 131 5.55 -9.86 -16.25
C SER A 131 4.92 -10.69 -15.15
N THR A 132 4.26 -10.01 -14.19
CA THR A 132 3.43 -10.67 -13.16
C THR A 132 2.03 -11.02 -13.66
N LYS A 133 1.69 -10.64 -14.89
CA LYS A 133 0.41 -11.06 -15.47
C LYS A 133 0.39 -12.59 -15.57
N SER A 134 -0.59 -13.20 -14.95
CA SER A 134 -0.96 -14.56 -15.29
C SER A 134 -1.19 -14.66 -16.81
N LYS A 135 -0.72 -15.72 -17.42
CA LYS A 135 -0.98 -15.97 -18.85
C LYS A 135 -2.49 -15.96 -19.05
N GLU A 136 -2.98 -15.13 -19.96
CA GLU A 136 -4.38 -15.23 -20.38
C GLU A 136 -4.53 -16.59 -21.07
N LEU A 137 -5.16 -17.52 -20.38
CA LEU A 137 -5.53 -18.82 -20.93
C LEU A 137 -6.91 -18.66 -21.57
N THR A 138 -7.06 -19.12 -22.79
CA THR A 138 -8.39 -19.28 -23.38
C THR A 138 -9.18 -20.32 -22.58
N GLU A 139 -10.53 -20.28 -22.63
CA GLU A 139 -11.38 -21.25 -21.91
C GLU A 139 -11.01 -22.71 -22.29
N GLU A 140 -10.69 -22.94 -23.56
CA GLU A 140 -10.28 -24.25 -24.05
C GLU A 140 -8.97 -24.73 -23.40
N MET A 141 -7.95 -23.87 -23.37
CA MET A 141 -6.66 -24.16 -22.73
C MET A 141 -6.80 -24.34 -21.21
N MET A 142 -7.72 -23.63 -20.59
CA MET A 142 -8.01 -23.76 -19.16
C MET A 142 -8.67 -25.10 -18.87
N LEU A 143 -9.66 -25.48 -19.66
CA LEU A 143 -10.33 -26.80 -19.55
C LEU A 143 -9.37 -27.96 -19.78
N GLU A 144 -8.46 -27.84 -20.73
CA GLU A 144 -7.47 -28.88 -21.03
C GLU A 144 -6.51 -29.05 -19.85
N LYS A 145 -5.98 -27.95 -19.29
CA LYS A 145 -5.12 -28.01 -18.10
C LYS A 145 -5.82 -28.52 -16.85
N ILE A 146 -7.10 -28.16 -16.67
CA ILE A 146 -7.91 -28.70 -15.56
C ILE A 146 -8.10 -30.23 -15.73
N LYS A 147 -8.39 -30.69 -16.92
CA LYS A 147 -8.52 -32.13 -17.21
C LYS A 147 -7.21 -32.89 -16.98
N GLU A 148 -6.11 -32.34 -17.46
CA GLU A 148 -4.77 -32.89 -17.24
C GLU A 148 -4.44 -32.97 -15.74
N TYR A 149 -4.69 -31.89 -14.98
CA TYR A 149 -4.48 -31.90 -13.54
C TYR A 149 -5.34 -32.90 -12.80
N LEU A 150 -6.64 -33.02 -13.15
CA LEU A 150 -7.57 -33.94 -12.52
C LEU A 150 -7.32 -35.41 -12.93
N SER A 151 -6.60 -35.67 -14.02
CA SER A 151 -6.17 -37.02 -14.35
C SER A 151 -5.16 -37.61 -13.36
N THR A 152 -4.42 -36.72 -12.69
CA THR A 152 -3.36 -37.10 -11.75
C THR A 152 -3.74 -36.78 -10.27
N ASN A 153 -4.72 -35.90 -10.05
CA ASN A 153 -5.13 -35.43 -8.74
C ASN A 153 -6.65 -35.56 -8.54
N ILE A 154 -7.06 -35.98 -7.35
CA ILE A 154 -8.49 -36.24 -7.03
C ILE A 154 -9.29 -34.92 -6.89
N CYS A 155 -8.64 -33.80 -6.51
CA CYS A 155 -9.29 -32.50 -6.32
C CYS A 155 -8.34 -31.35 -6.67
N ILE A 156 -8.94 -30.21 -7.04
CA ILE A 156 -8.19 -28.94 -7.25
C ILE A 156 -8.30 -28.11 -5.98
N ASN A 157 -7.16 -27.73 -5.43
CA ASN A 157 -7.10 -26.77 -4.33
C ASN A 157 -6.73 -25.35 -4.86
N ARG A 158 -6.96 -24.32 -4.05
CA ARG A 158 -6.70 -22.93 -4.44
C ARG A 158 -5.27 -22.68 -4.92
N ARG A 159 -4.27 -23.35 -4.33
CA ARG A 159 -2.86 -23.19 -4.71
C ARG A 159 -2.52 -23.80 -6.08
N ALA A 160 -3.31 -24.76 -6.53
CA ALA A 160 -3.11 -25.39 -7.85
C ALA A 160 -3.69 -24.53 -9.00
N MET A 161 -4.48 -23.49 -8.67
CA MET A 161 -5.06 -22.56 -9.64
C MET A 161 -4.29 -21.24 -9.76
N GLU A 162 -3.31 -21.00 -8.90
CA GLU A 162 -2.39 -19.86 -8.96
C GLU A 162 -1.14 -20.22 -9.79
#